data_ee986c5706f9717b10124e5c5af16e70
#
_entry.id   ee986c5706f9717b10124e5c5af16e70
#
_cell.length_a   1.000
_cell.length_b   1.000
_cell.length_c   1.000
_cell.angle_alpha   90.00
_cell.angle_beta   90.00
_cell.angle_gamma   90.00
#
_symmetry.space_group_name_H-M   'P 1'
#
loop_
_entity.id
_entity.type
_entity.pdbx_description
1 polymer ?
#
loop_
_entity_poly.entity_id
_entity_poly.type
_entity_poly.pdbx_seq_one_letter_code
_entity_poly.pdbx_strand_id
1 'polypeptide(L)'
;MRHYSKRVKAIGGYLQLQLPEKEEFYPSLIKLNTGRNALEYILLANHYSCIYIPYFTCEVLLEPIKRLGLSYHFYTLDKNLDPIIDFKLESTECFLYTNYFGIKQGTINRL
;
A
#
# COMPACT_ATOMS: atom_id res chain seq x y z
N MET A 1 18.33 -6.28 -55.32
CA MET A 1 17.11 -5.59 -54.88
C MET A 1 17.38 -4.98 -53.51
N ARG A 2 17.42 -3.65 -53.43
CA ARG A 2 17.60 -2.97 -52.15
C ARG A 2 16.20 -2.78 -51.50
N HIS A 3 15.93 -3.49 -50.42
CA HIS A 3 14.76 -3.25 -49.60
C HIS A 3 14.91 -1.91 -48.87
N TYR A 4 14.24 -0.89 -49.38
CA TYR A 4 14.03 0.36 -48.64
C TYR A 4 12.99 0.09 -47.55
N SER A 5 13.46 -0.19 -46.36
CA SER A 5 12.62 -0.12 -45.18
C SER A 5 12.22 1.36 -44.97
N LYS A 6 11.04 1.74 -45.35
CA LYS A 6 10.44 3.03 -44.96
C LYS A 6 10.35 3.06 -43.42
N ARG A 7 11.29 3.75 -42.80
CA ARG A 7 11.15 4.10 -41.38
C ARG A 7 9.88 4.96 -41.27
N VAL A 8 8.84 4.40 -40.75
CA VAL A 8 7.64 5.15 -40.35
C VAL A 8 8.09 6.09 -39.24
N LYS A 9 8.03 7.40 -39.52
CA LYS A 9 8.34 8.43 -38.51
C LYS A 9 7.20 8.37 -37.49
N ALA A 10 7.49 7.94 -36.28
CA ALA A 10 6.51 7.96 -35.19
C ALA A 10 6.06 9.41 -34.96
N ILE A 11 4.76 9.66 -35.10
CA ILE A 11 4.15 10.94 -34.79
C ILE A 11 3.51 10.82 -33.42
N GLY A 12 4.02 11.60 -32.47
CA GLY A 12 3.66 11.50 -31.07
C GLY A 12 4.55 10.52 -30.33
N GLY A 13 4.99 10.88 -29.19
CA GLY A 13 5.75 10.08 -28.26
C GLY A 13 5.24 10.39 -26.87
N TYR A 14 5.22 9.41 -26.01
CA TYR A 14 5.03 9.70 -24.60
C TYR A 14 6.17 10.57 -24.12
N LEU A 15 5.84 11.72 -23.51
CA LEU A 15 6.84 12.50 -22.82
C LEU A 15 7.42 11.62 -21.72
N GLN A 16 8.71 11.42 -21.74
CA GLN A 16 9.37 10.74 -20.63
C GLN A 16 9.09 11.53 -19.36
N LEU A 17 8.68 10.83 -18.31
CA LEU A 17 8.55 11.43 -16.98
C LEU A 17 9.95 11.87 -16.53
N GLN A 18 10.25 13.15 -16.66
CA GLN A 18 11.48 13.72 -16.17
C GLN A 18 11.33 13.96 -14.66
N LEU A 19 11.70 12.95 -13.89
CA LEU A 19 11.83 13.12 -12.45
C LEU A 19 13.17 13.80 -12.18
N PRO A 20 13.19 14.88 -11.36
CA PRO A 20 14.44 15.45 -10.91
C PRO A 20 15.24 14.36 -10.17
N GLU A 21 16.54 14.29 -10.43
CA GLU A 21 17.45 13.45 -9.65
C GLU A 21 17.54 14.01 -8.23
N LYS A 22 16.70 13.48 -7.36
CA LYS A 22 16.70 13.76 -5.93
C LYS A 22 16.86 12.46 -5.16
N GLU A 23 17.48 12.56 -4.00
CA GLU A 23 17.51 11.45 -3.06
C GLU A 23 16.08 11.01 -2.73
N GLU A 24 15.89 9.70 -2.63
CA GLU A 24 14.62 9.14 -2.25
C GLU A 24 14.28 9.51 -0.80
N PHE A 25 13.00 9.72 -0.54
CA PHE A 25 12.52 10.08 0.80
C PHE A 25 12.86 9.00 1.85
N TYR A 26 12.87 7.72 1.41
CA TYR A 26 13.18 6.57 2.25
C TYR A 26 14.10 5.59 1.48
N PRO A 27 15.40 5.90 1.33
CA PRO A 27 16.30 5.14 0.45
C PRO A 27 16.53 3.70 0.93
N SER A 28 16.38 3.43 2.22
CA SER A 28 16.63 2.12 2.84
C SER A 28 15.41 1.19 2.85
N LEU A 29 14.24 1.65 2.40
CA LEU A 29 13.04 0.82 2.39
C LEU A 29 13.04 -0.19 1.24
N ILE A 30 12.42 -1.34 1.50
CA ILE A 30 12.09 -2.31 0.46
C ILE A 30 11.04 -1.70 -0.46
N LYS A 31 11.37 -1.60 -1.75
CA LYS A 31 10.53 -0.96 -2.76
C LYS A 31 9.71 -2.01 -3.48
N LEU A 32 8.40 -1.82 -3.45
CA LEU A 32 7.45 -2.66 -4.15
C LEU A 32 6.58 -1.80 -5.08
N ASN A 33 6.03 -2.40 -6.11
CA ASN A 33 5.31 -1.68 -7.17
C ASN A 33 3.94 -1.16 -6.73
N THR A 34 3.34 -1.74 -5.69
CA THR A 34 2.02 -1.31 -5.17
C THR A 34 1.95 -1.47 -3.65
N GLY A 35 1.10 -0.66 -3.00
CA GLY A 35 0.79 -0.81 -1.57
C GLY A 35 0.16 -2.16 -1.23
N ARG A 36 -0.60 -2.74 -2.16
CA ARG A 36 -1.17 -4.09 -2.02
C ARG A 36 -0.09 -5.16 -1.91
N ASN A 37 0.93 -5.12 -2.78
CA ASN A 37 2.05 -6.04 -2.71
C ASN A 37 2.93 -5.78 -1.48
N ALA A 38 3.03 -4.52 -1.04
CA ALA A 38 3.71 -4.20 0.21
C ALA A 38 3.00 -4.81 1.43
N LEU A 39 1.66 -4.74 1.47
CA LEU A 39 0.88 -5.39 2.51
C LEU A 39 1.08 -6.91 2.49
N GLU A 40 1.00 -7.54 1.31
CA GLU A 40 1.22 -8.99 1.16
C GLU A 40 2.61 -9.40 1.68
N TYR A 41 3.63 -8.64 1.33
CA TYR A 41 4.99 -8.88 1.79
C TYR A 41 5.11 -8.81 3.32
N ILE A 42 4.50 -7.81 3.95
CA ILE A 42 4.50 -7.65 5.42
C ILE A 42 3.79 -8.81 6.10
N LEU A 43 2.62 -9.20 5.57
CA LEU A 43 1.83 -10.30 6.14
C LEU A 43 2.55 -11.64 6.03
N LEU A 44 3.22 -11.91 4.92
CA LEU A 44 4.04 -13.11 4.71
C LEU A 44 5.25 -13.14 5.64
N ALA A 45 5.95 -12.02 5.78
CA ALA A 45 7.19 -11.95 6.56
C ALA A 45 6.96 -12.16 8.07
N ASN A 46 5.79 -11.82 8.58
CA ASN A 46 5.49 -11.83 10.03
C ASN A 46 4.57 -12.97 10.47
N HIS A 47 4.05 -13.77 9.56
CA HIS A 47 3.19 -14.93 9.85
C HIS A 47 1.97 -14.63 10.73
N TYR A 48 1.29 -13.51 10.47
CA TYR A 48 0.07 -13.16 11.19
C TYR A 48 -1.08 -14.12 10.86
N SER A 49 -1.98 -14.32 11.83
CA SER A 49 -3.19 -15.13 11.69
C SER A 49 -4.42 -14.28 11.39
N CYS A 50 -4.42 -13.02 11.84
CA CYS A 50 -5.53 -12.11 11.70
C CYS A 50 -5.04 -10.68 11.51
N ILE A 51 -5.83 -9.88 10.76
CA ILE A 51 -5.58 -8.46 10.57
C ILE A 51 -6.84 -7.63 10.83
N TYR A 52 -6.68 -6.55 11.59
CA TYR A 52 -7.71 -5.53 11.77
C TYR A 52 -7.49 -4.40 10.77
N ILE A 53 -8.51 -4.08 9.99
CA ILE A 53 -8.45 -3.07 8.93
C ILE A 53 -9.55 -2.03 9.11
N PRO A 54 -9.31 -0.75 8.75
CA PRO A 54 -10.35 0.26 8.86
C PRO A 54 -11.46 0.00 7.85
N TYR A 55 -12.71 0.26 8.25
CA TYR A 55 -13.85 0.19 7.33
C TYR A 55 -13.71 1.18 6.17
N PHE A 56 -13.09 2.32 6.43
CA PHE A 56 -12.78 3.34 5.43
C PHE A 56 -11.42 3.06 4.78
N THR A 57 -11.40 2.08 3.89
CA THR A 57 -10.21 1.70 3.13
C THR A 57 -10.56 1.24 1.72
N CYS A 58 -9.54 1.07 0.88
CA CYS A 58 -9.71 0.56 -0.47
C CYS A 58 -9.96 -0.97 -0.41
N GLU A 59 -11.01 -1.43 -1.07
CA GLU A 59 -11.39 -2.85 -1.11
C GLU A 59 -10.27 -3.77 -1.63
N VAL A 60 -9.39 -3.26 -2.48
CA VAL A 60 -8.27 -4.05 -3.03
C VAL A 60 -7.28 -4.55 -1.97
N LEU A 61 -7.29 -3.98 -0.76
CA LEU A 61 -6.49 -4.48 0.36
C LEU A 61 -6.95 -5.86 0.86
N LEU A 62 -8.20 -6.24 0.57
CA LEU A 62 -8.70 -7.58 0.90
C LEU A 62 -8.11 -8.67 0.03
N GLU A 63 -7.60 -8.36 -1.15
CA GLU A 63 -7.07 -9.38 -2.06
C GLU A 63 -5.90 -10.17 -1.46
N PRO A 64 -4.81 -9.54 -0.97
CA PRO A 64 -3.71 -10.27 -0.35
C PRO A 64 -4.13 -11.00 0.92
N ILE A 65 -5.01 -10.41 1.73
CA ILE A 65 -5.51 -11.00 2.97
C ILE A 65 -6.23 -12.32 2.67
N LYS A 66 -7.16 -12.30 1.71
CA LYS A 66 -7.90 -13.49 1.26
C LYS A 66 -7.00 -14.51 0.60
N ARG A 67 -6.03 -14.08 -0.22
CA ARG A 67 -5.07 -14.95 -0.90
C ARG A 67 -4.21 -15.73 0.09
N LEU A 68 -3.83 -15.09 1.19
CA LEU A 68 -3.04 -15.71 2.25
C LEU A 68 -3.89 -16.52 3.25
N GLY A 69 -5.23 -16.51 3.10
CA GLY A 69 -6.12 -17.22 4.00
C GLY A 69 -6.19 -16.66 5.40
N LEU A 70 -5.85 -15.37 5.58
CA LEU A 70 -5.89 -14.70 6.87
C LEU A 70 -7.32 -14.33 7.27
N SER A 71 -7.61 -14.44 8.56
CA SER A 71 -8.81 -13.83 9.13
C SER A 71 -8.67 -12.31 9.14
N TYR A 72 -9.79 -11.59 9.04
CA TYR A 72 -9.78 -10.15 9.16
C TYR A 72 -11.03 -9.62 9.83
N HIS A 73 -10.87 -8.50 10.53
CA HIS A 73 -11.94 -7.76 11.17
C HIS A 73 -11.90 -6.29 10.75
N PHE A 74 -13.07 -5.71 10.59
CA PHE A 74 -13.18 -4.28 10.37
C PHE A 74 -13.32 -3.53 11.69
N TYR A 75 -12.66 -2.38 11.77
CA TYR A 75 -12.89 -1.40 12.81
C TYR A 75 -13.35 -0.07 12.23
N THR A 76 -14.00 0.76 13.04
CA THR A 76 -14.51 2.05 12.63
C THR A 76 -13.56 3.19 13.00
N LEU A 77 -13.76 4.33 12.34
CA LEU A 77 -13.05 5.56 12.62
C LEU A 77 -14.03 6.59 13.19
N ASP A 78 -13.53 7.47 14.02
CA ASP A 78 -14.31 8.62 14.47
C ASP A 78 -14.36 9.73 13.40
N LYS A 79 -15.02 10.84 13.72
CA LYS A 79 -15.14 12.02 12.82
C LYS A 79 -13.80 12.67 12.46
N ASN A 80 -12.76 12.40 13.22
CA ASN A 80 -11.42 12.89 12.99
C ASN A 80 -10.53 11.89 12.23
N LEU A 81 -11.10 10.77 11.79
CA LEU A 81 -10.39 9.64 11.19
C LEU A 81 -9.42 8.95 12.14
N ASP A 82 -9.62 9.07 13.45
CA ASP A 82 -8.90 8.32 14.46
C ASP A 82 -9.57 6.96 14.69
N PRO A 83 -8.81 5.88 14.93
CA PRO A 83 -9.40 4.57 15.11
C PRO A 83 -10.16 4.46 16.42
N ILE A 84 -11.37 3.87 16.37
CA ILE A 84 -12.12 3.46 17.56
C ILE A 84 -11.67 2.04 17.87
N ILE A 85 -10.81 1.92 18.89
CA ILE A 85 -10.21 0.64 19.29
C ILE A 85 -11.01 0.09 20.47
N ASP A 86 -11.90 -0.85 20.20
CA ASP A 86 -12.71 -1.60 21.17
C ASP A 86 -12.29 -3.08 21.26
N PHE A 87 -11.13 -3.39 20.73
CA PHE A 87 -10.54 -4.72 20.67
C PHE A 87 -9.13 -4.73 21.26
N LYS A 88 -8.67 -5.92 21.61
CA LYS A 88 -7.29 -6.17 22.04
C LYS A 88 -6.62 -7.07 21.02
N LEU A 89 -5.40 -6.71 20.61
CA LEU A 89 -4.60 -7.54 19.71
C LEU A 89 -3.91 -8.66 20.46
N GLU A 90 -3.98 -9.85 19.91
CA GLU A 90 -3.15 -10.97 20.31
C GLU A 90 -1.78 -10.92 19.60
N SER A 91 -0.81 -11.68 20.08
CA SER A 91 0.57 -11.65 19.55
C SER A 91 0.68 -12.06 18.07
N THR A 92 -0.28 -12.81 17.55
CA THR A 92 -0.35 -13.27 16.16
C THR A 92 -1.25 -12.40 15.29
N GLU A 93 -1.72 -11.29 15.80
CA GLU A 93 -2.63 -10.39 15.10
C GLU A 93 -1.94 -9.07 14.79
N CYS A 94 -2.37 -8.41 13.75
CA CYS A 94 -1.87 -7.10 13.38
C CYS A 94 -3.00 -6.12 13.09
N PHE A 95 -2.64 -4.84 13.12
CA PHE A 95 -3.54 -3.73 12.95
C PHE A 95 -3.01 -2.82 11.84
N LEU A 96 -3.83 -2.56 10.83
CA LEU A 96 -3.50 -1.65 9.76
C LEU A 96 -4.22 -0.32 9.96
N TYR A 97 -3.47 0.75 10.01
CA TYR A 97 -4.01 2.10 10.02
C TYR A 97 -3.45 2.93 8.86
N THR A 98 -4.29 3.73 8.26
CA THR A 98 -3.93 4.58 7.12
C THR A 98 -3.57 5.99 7.61
N ASN A 99 -2.43 6.51 7.15
CA ASN A 99 -2.13 7.94 7.32
C ASN A 99 -3.01 8.77 6.38
N TYR A 100 -4.28 8.93 6.76
CA TYR A 100 -5.26 9.62 5.92
C TYR A 100 -4.78 11.03 5.55
N PHE A 101 -4.73 11.28 4.25
CA PHE A 101 -4.29 12.57 3.67
C PHE A 101 -2.89 13.02 4.12
N GLY A 102 -2.08 12.15 4.70
CA GLY A 102 -0.75 12.48 5.21
C GLY A 102 -0.74 13.33 6.48
N ILE A 103 -1.90 13.54 7.13
CA ILE A 103 -2.04 14.42 8.31
C ILE A 103 -2.22 13.66 9.63
N LYS A 104 -2.21 12.33 9.60
CA LYS A 104 -2.47 11.49 10.78
C LYS A 104 -1.21 10.97 11.48
N GLN A 105 -0.06 11.61 11.25
CA GLN A 105 1.21 11.19 11.87
C GLN A 105 1.13 11.23 13.41
N GLY A 106 0.47 12.22 13.98
CA GLY A 106 0.26 12.31 15.43
C GLY A 106 -0.56 11.14 16.00
N THR A 107 -1.52 10.63 15.26
CA THR A 107 -2.28 9.43 15.64
C THR A 107 -1.42 8.19 15.55
N ILE A 108 -0.67 8.02 14.46
CA ILE A 108 0.26 6.90 14.26
C ILE A 108 1.26 6.79 15.40
N ASN A 109 1.80 7.92 15.87
CA ASN A 109 2.78 7.93 16.96
C ASN A 109 2.19 7.55 18.33
N ARG A 110 0.85 7.54 18.47
CA ARG A 110 0.15 7.14 19.70
C ARG A 110 -0.32 5.68 19.70
N LEU A 111 -0.43 5.08 18.51
CA LEU A 111 -0.79 3.67 18.31
C LEU A 111 0.37 2.74 18.58
#